data_50adab5b6704e5b6ecef7b30d178eff2
#
_entry.id   50adab5b6704e5b6ecef7b30d178eff2
#
_cell.length_a   1.000
_cell.length_b   1.000
_cell.length_c   1.000
_cell.angle_alpha   90.00
_cell.angle_beta   90.00
_cell.angle_gamma   90.00
#
_symmetry.space_group_name_H-M   'P 1'
#
loop_
_entity.id
_entity.type
_entity.pdbx_description
1 polymer ?
#
loop_
_entity_poly.entity_id
_entity_poly.type
_entity_poly.pdbx_seq_one_letter_code
_entity_poly.pdbx_strand_id
1 'polypeptide(L)'
;MGFVLLLTGCASYESQTGSFRGAWNGGSTGQAAQIASREAGKHSDSRDAVVWFLEQGAALRAAGQFAASNHAFEQAEKRIAFYDRQAKLRLSREATGLLTNLAALPY
;
A
#
# COMPACT_ATOMS: atom_id res chain seq x y z
N MET A 1 -13.71 -29.09 -3.45
CA MET A 1 -13.33 -27.73 -3.91
C MET A 1 -12.22 -27.10 -3.05
N GLY A 2 -11.16 -27.84 -2.82
CA GLY A 2 -9.98 -27.30 -2.11
C GLY A 2 -9.35 -26.13 -2.80
N PHE A 3 -9.59 -25.99 -4.10
CA PHE A 3 -9.09 -24.85 -4.89
C PHE A 3 -9.66 -23.52 -4.40
N VAL A 4 -10.93 -23.48 -3.98
CA VAL A 4 -11.58 -22.28 -3.47
C VAL A 4 -10.95 -21.83 -2.16
N LEU A 5 -10.55 -22.77 -1.31
CA LEU A 5 -9.91 -22.48 -0.03
C LEU A 5 -8.51 -21.86 -0.21
N LEU A 6 -7.75 -22.33 -1.20
CA LEU A 6 -6.44 -21.77 -1.51
C LEU A 6 -6.51 -20.33 -1.97
N LEU A 7 -7.63 -19.95 -2.60
CA LEU A 7 -7.85 -18.62 -3.12
C LEU A 7 -8.59 -17.69 -2.15
N THR A 8 -8.89 -18.15 -0.93
CA THR A 8 -9.67 -17.35 0.02
C THR A 8 -9.02 -15.99 0.30
N GLY A 9 -7.71 -15.94 0.54
CA GLY A 9 -6.99 -14.69 0.74
C GLY A 9 -7.00 -13.80 -0.49
N CYS A 10 -6.73 -14.40 -1.66
CA CYS A 10 -6.77 -13.69 -2.94
C CYS A 10 -8.18 -13.24 -3.27
N ALA A 11 -9.19 -14.09 -3.00
CA ALA A 11 -10.59 -13.75 -3.24
C ALA A 11 -11.05 -12.57 -2.38
N SER A 12 -10.58 -12.50 -1.13
CA SER A 12 -10.89 -11.36 -0.25
C SER A 12 -10.31 -10.06 -0.82
N TYR A 13 -9.05 -10.08 -1.26
CA TYR A 13 -8.41 -8.94 -1.88
C TYR A 13 -9.12 -8.56 -3.19
N GLU A 14 -9.40 -9.54 -4.03
CA GLU A 14 -10.13 -9.31 -5.29
C GLU A 14 -11.53 -8.77 -5.06
N SER A 15 -12.21 -9.23 -4.00
CA SER A 15 -13.53 -8.70 -3.66
C SER A 15 -13.45 -7.22 -3.30
N GLN A 16 -12.44 -6.83 -2.52
CA GLN A 16 -12.22 -5.43 -2.16
C GLN A 16 -11.87 -4.58 -3.38
N THR A 17 -10.93 -5.05 -4.19
CA THR A 17 -10.52 -4.34 -5.41
C THR A 17 -11.58 -4.41 -6.50
N GLY A 18 -12.42 -5.47 -6.49
CA GLY A 18 -13.50 -5.62 -7.44
C GLY A 18 -14.53 -4.51 -7.34
N SER A 19 -14.93 -4.15 -6.12
CA SER A 19 -15.83 -3.02 -5.89
C SER A 19 -15.23 -1.72 -6.38
N PHE A 20 -13.96 -1.49 -6.10
CA PHE A 20 -13.25 -0.31 -6.55
C PHE A 20 -13.16 -0.27 -8.08
N ARG A 21 -12.75 -1.37 -8.70
CA ARG A 21 -12.65 -1.47 -10.17
C ARG A 21 -13.98 -1.29 -10.84
N GLY A 22 -15.04 -1.85 -10.26
CA GLY A 22 -16.39 -1.69 -10.78
C GLY A 22 -16.82 -0.23 -10.80
N ALA A 23 -16.59 0.48 -9.71
CA ALA A 23 -16.90 1.90 -9.61
C ALA A 23 -16.04 2.71 -10.58
N TRP A 24 -14.75 2.41 -10.66
CA TRP A 24 -13.80 3.09 -11.56
C TRP A 24 -14.18 2.88 -13.02
N ASN A 25 -14.39 1.62 -13.42
CA ASN A 25 -14.72 1.27 -14.81
C ASN A 25 -16.09 1.78 -15.22
N GLY A 26 -17.01 1.91 -14.26
CA GLY A 26 -18.33 2.47 -14.50
C GLY A 26 -18.37 3.99 -14.55
N GLY A 27 -17.22 4.65 -14.36
CA GLY A 27 -17.14 6.11 -14.36
C GLY A 27 -17.53 6.77 -13.04
N SER A 28 -17.80 5.97 -12.00
CA SER A 28 -18.18 6.49 -10.67
C SER A 28 -16.92 6.77 -9.83
N THR A 29 -16.13 7.76 -10.25
CA THR A 29 -14.87 8.09 -9.61
C THR A 29 -15.03 8.54 -8.16
N GLY A 30 -16.11 9.26 -7.84
CA GLY A 30 -16.41 9.64 -6.47
C GLY A 30 -16.66 8.44 -5.57
N GLN A 31 -17.40 7.44 -6.07
CA GLN A 31 -17.64 6.19 -5.35
C GLN A 31 -16.35 5.40 -5.19
N ALA A 32 -15.53 5.35 -6.24
CA ALA A 32 -14.22 4.69 -6.17
C ALA A 32 -13.34 5.34 -5.10
N ALA A 33 -13.33 6.67 -5.00
CA ALA A 33 -12.58 7.40 -3.98
C ALA A 33 -13.06 7.05 -2.57
N GLN A 34 -14.38 6.91 -2.38
CA GLN A 34 -14.94 6.53 -1.07
C GLN A 34 -14.54 5.11 -0.68
N ILE A 35 -14.56 4.18 -1.63
CA ILE A 35 -14.13 2.81 -1.39
C ILE A 35 -12.66 2.78 -1.01
N ALA A 36 -11.81 3.46 -1.76
CA ALA A 36 -10.37 3.51 -1.48
C ALA A 36 -10.09 4.17 -0.13
N SER A 37 -10.80 5.22 0.23
CA SER A 37 -10.67 5.89 1.52
C SER A 37 -11.00 4.95 2.67
N ARG A 38 -12.08 4.21 2.52
CA ARG A 38 -12.50 3.22 3.53
C ARG A 38 -11.47 2.13 3.72
N GLU A 39 -10.95 1.60 2.60
CA GLU A 39 -9.93 0.56 2.66
C GLU A 39 -8.60 1.09 3.22
N ALA A 40 -8.21 2.31 2.89
CA ALA A 40 -7.03 2.94 3.45
C ALA A 40 -7.14 3.06 4.98
N GLY A 41 -8.32 3.40 5.48
CA GLY A 41 -8.59 3.47 6.91
C GLY A 41 -8.47 2.11 7.60
N LYS A 42 -8.99 1.06 6.96
CA LYS A 42 -8.92 -0.30 7.50
C LYS A 42 -7.48 -0.83 7.57
N HIS A 43 -6.62 -0.42 6.65
CA HIS A 43 -5.25 -0.92 6.52
C HIS A 43 -4.21 0.12 6.88
N SER A 44 -4.56 1.09 7.74
CA SER A 44 -3.72 2.25 8.03
C SER A 44 -2.34 1.88 8.60
N ASP A 45 -2.23 0.73 9.27
CA ASP A 45 -0.99 0.26 9.88
C ASP A 45 -0.21 -0.72 9.00
N SER A 46 -0.67 -0.97 7.77
CA SER A 46 -0.06 -1.95 6.88
C SER A 46 0.46 -1.29 5.61
N ARG A 47 1.32 -2.02 4.90
CA ARG A 47 1.82 -1.58 3.59
C ARG A 47 0.70 -1.44 2.57
N ASP A 48 -0.38 -2.17 2.74
CA ASP A 48 -1.55 -2.08 1.85
C ASP A 48 -2.16 -0.69 1.86
N ALA A 49 -1.98 0.06 2.95
CA ALA A 49 -2.46 1.44 3.02
C ALA A 49 -1.86 2.31 1.92
N VAL A 50 -0.58 2.08 1.54
CA VAL A 50 0.07 2.83 0.47
C VAL A 50 -0.73 2.69 -0.82
N VAL A 51 -1.07 1.45 -1.18
CA VAL A 51 -1.84 1.17 -2.40
C VAL A 51 -3.20 1.87 -2.36
N TRP A 52 -3.90 1.79 -1.24
CA TRP A 52 -5.22 2.39 -1.10
C TRP A 52 -5.18 3.92 -1.12
N PHE A 53 -4.14 4.54 -0.55
CA PHE A 53 -3.96 5.99 -0.64
C PHE A 53 -3.66 6.43 -2.07
N LEU A 54 -2.88 5.65 -2.81
CA LEU A 54 -2.62 5.94 -4.22
C LEU A 54 -3.89 5.80 -5.06
N GLU A 55 -4.68 4.76 -4.81
CA GLU A 55 -5.96 4.57 -5.49
C GLU A 55 -6.96 5.67 -5.15
N GLN A 56 -7.00 6.07 -3.89
CA GLN A 56 -7.83 7.19 -3.44
C GLN A 56 -7.42 8.48 -4.15
N GLY A 57 -6.13 8.76 -4.22
CA GLY A 57 -5.61 9.94 -4.89
C GLY A 57 -5.98 9.96 -6.36
N ALA A 58 -5.82 8.84 -7.05
CA ALA A 58 -6.17 8.73 -8.46
C ALA A 58 -7.67 8.94 -8.70
N ALA A 59 -8.52 8.32 -7.87
CA ALA A 59 -9.97 8.47 -7.99
C ALA A 59 -10.44 9.89 -7.70
N LEU A 60 -9.87 10.53 -6.68
CA LEU A 60 -10.19 11.92 -6.33
C LEU A 60 -9.77 12.87 -7.46
N ARG A 61 -8.62 12.62 -8.06
CA ARG A 61 -8.17 13.43 -9.20
C ARG A 61 -9.11 13.28 -10.38
N ALA A 62 -9.54 12.07 -10.68
CA ALA A 62 -10.48 11.81 -11.77
C ALA A 62 -11.85 12.46 -11.48
N ALA A 63 -12.23 12.58 -10.20
CA ALA A 63 -13.44 13.25 -9.78
C ALA A 63 -13.31 14.78 -9.72
N GLY A 64 -12.12 15.33 -10.02
CA GLY A 64 -11.87 16.76 -10.00
C GLY A 64 -11.56 17.34 -8.62
N GLN A 65 -11.41 16.51 -7.61
CA GLN A 65 -11.10 16.94 -6.25
C GLN A 65 -9.60 16.95 -6.02
N PHE A 66 -8.93 17.96 -6.57
CA PHE A 66 -7.47 17.98 -6.64
C PHE A 66 -6.79 18.15 -5.28
N ALA A 67 -7.35 19.00 -4.41
CA ALA A 67 -6.77 19.20 -3.07
C ALA A 67 -6.82 17.92 -2.25
N ALA A 68 -7.95 17.22 -2.25
CA ALA A 68 -8.12 15.96 -1.56
C ALA A 68 -7.23 14.88 -2.17
N SER A 69 -7.08 14.89 -3.50
CA SER A 69 -6.18 13.98 -4.22
C SER A 69 -4.73 14.17 -3.76
N ASN A 70 -4.27 15.40 -3.71
CA ASN A 70 -2.92 15.71 -3.25
C ASN A 70 -2.69 15.25 -1.82
N HIS A 71 -3.67 15.42 -0.95
CA HIS A 71 -3.57 14.95 0.43
C HIS A 71 -3.42 13.43 0.50
N ALA A 72 -4.19 12.70 -0.30
CA ALA A 72 -4.08 11.24 -0.35
C ALA A 72 -2.69 10.81 -0.84
N PHE A 73 -2.17 11.44 -1.88
CA PHE A 73 -0.83 11.15 -2.38
C PHE A 73 0.26 11.48 -1.35
N GLU A 74 0.09 12.57 -0.60
CA GLU A 74 1.02 12.91 0.49
C GLU A 74 1.04 11.82 1.57
N GLN A 75 -0.11 11.25 1.90
CA GLN A 75 -0.18 10.14 2.86
C GLN A 75 0.57 8.93 2.33
N ALA A 76 0.44 8.62 1.05
CA ALA A 76 1.18 7.53 0.42
C ALA A 76 2.68 7.80 0.48
N GLU A 77 3.11 9.01 0.12
CA GLU A 77 4.53 9.39 0.15
C GLU A 77 5.15 9.26 1.53
N LYS A 78 4.44 9.71 2.56
CA LYS A 78 4.92 9.61 3.94
C LYS A 78 5.15 8.16 4.35
N ARG A 79 4.23 7.27 3.96
CA ARG A 79 4.35 5.85 4.28
C ARG A 79 5.46 5.18 3.50
N ILE A 80 5.62 5.53 2.23
CA ILE A 80 6.72 5.02 1.40
C ILE A 80 8.06 5.45 2.01
N ALA A 81 8.19 6.72 2.38
CA ALA A 81 9.41 7.23 3.00
C ALA A 81 9.72 6.52 4.33
N PHE A 82 8.69 6.24 5.12
CA PHE A 82 8.83 5.52 6.38
C PHE A 82 9.37 4.10 6.16
N TYR A 83 8.76 3.36 5.23
CA TYR A 83 9.19 1.99 4.93
C TYR A 83 10.58 1.97 4.28
N ASP A 84 10.89 2.94 3.45
CA ASP A 84 12.20 3.06 2.82
C ASP A 84 13.29 3.27 3.89
N ARG A 85 13.05 4.14 4.88
CA ARG A 85 13.97 4.36 5.98
C ARG A 85 14.16 3.10 6.82
N GLN A 86 13.07 2.39 7.10
CA GLN A 86 13.15 1.12 7.84
C GLN A 86 14.00 0.10 7.10
N ALA A 87 13.79 -0.03 5.79
CA ALA A 87 14.55 -0.96 4.96
C ALA A 87 16.04 -0.59 4.95
N LYS A 88 16.37 0.68 4.82
CA LYS A 88 17.75 1.16 4.84
C LYS A 88 18.42 0.91 6.18
N LEU A 89 17.70 1.14 7.28
CA LEU A 89 18.23 0.87 8.62
C LEU A 89 18.49 -0.62 8.82
N ARG A 90 17.58 -1.47 8.34
CA ARG A 90 17.73 -2.91 8.43
C ARG A 90 18.94 -3.39 7.65
N LEU A 91 19.09 -2.92 6.41
CA LEU A 91 20.24 -3.25 5.56
C LEU A 91 21.55 -2.77 6.20
N SER A 92 21.55 -1.57 6.78
CA SER A 92 22.72 -1.04 7.47
C SER A 92 23.12 -1.91 8.66
N ARG A 93 22.14 -2.36 9.46
CA ARG A 93 22.40 -3.27 10.60
C ARG A 93 22.94 -4.59 10.14
N GLU A 94 22.38 -5.18 9.09
CA GLU A 94 22.84 -6.44 8.54
C GLU A 94 24.25 -6.33 7.97
N ALA A 95 24.54 -5.25 7.25
CA ALA A 95 25.87 -4.99 6.72
C ALA A 95 26.88 -4.81 7.84
N THR A 96 26.54 -4.08 8.90
CA THR A 96 27.40 -3.90 10.06
C THR A 96 27.67 -5.21 10.76
N GLY A 97 26.64 -6.05 10.92
CA GLY A 97 26.77 -7.39 11.50
C GLY A 97 27.71 -8.28 10.69
N LEU A 98 27.57 -8.28 9.36
CA LEU A 98 28.45 -9.03 8.47
C LEU A 98 29.89 -8.57 8.58
N LEU A 99 30.13 -7.27 8.56
CA LEU A 99 31.48 -6.71 8.67
C LEU A 99 32.12 -7.04 10.02
N THR A 100 31.34 -6.98 11.09
CA THR A 100 31.82 -7.36 12.43
C THR A 100 32.20 -8.84 12.47
N ASN A 101 31.39 -9.70 11.88
CA ASN A 101 31.67 -11.14 11.83
C ASN A 101 32.93 -11.44 11.01
N LEU A 102 33.10 -10.74 9.88
CA LEU A 102 34.30 -10.89 9.04
C LEU A 102 35.57 -10.45 9.79
N ALA A 103 35.47 -9.36 10.54
CA ALA A 103 36.58 -8.84 11.32
C ALA A 103 36.95 -9.79 12.48
N ALA A 104 36.00 -10.59 12.95
CA ALA A 104 36.23 -11.54 14.04
C ALA A 104 36.77 -12.89 13.57
N LEU A 105 36.85 -13.14 12.27
CA LEU A 105 37.35 -14.40 11.74
C LEU A 105 38.86 -14.55 12.02
N PRO A 106 39.31 -15.71 12.56
CA PRO A 106 40.73 -15.93 12.73
C PRO A 106 41.40 -16.16 11.38
N TYR A 107 42.61 -15.72 11.29
CA TYR A 107 43.47 -15.97 10.11
C TYR A 107 44.31 -17.19 10.31
#